data_92dd33be994f767efcab3d8d908456d9
#
_entry.id   92dd33be994f767efcab3d8d908456d9
#
_cell.length_a   1.000
_cell.length_b   1.000
_cell.length_c   1.000
_cell.angle_alpha   90.00
_cell.angle_beta   90.00
_cell.angle_gamma   90.00
#
_symmetry.space_group_name_H-M   'P 1'
#
loop_
_entity.id
_entity.type
_entity.pdbx_description
1 polymer ?
#
loop_
_entity_poly.entity_id
_entity_poly.type
_entity_poly.pdbx_seq_one_letter_code
_entity_poly.pdbx_strand_id
1 'polypeptide(L)'
;KLFCGDSIAFGAEPNTHVSPITLGHPGTLPKMNKKAIEFAIKMGLACGCEIEQQNYFARKNYFYPDLPKGYQVSQHTTPICVGGEIKIKTPDGEKLVRLNRIHLEEDAGKSLHDVDETNTCIDYNRAGTPLIEIVTEPDLRSGDEAFAYLTEVRKLVRYLEICDGHMEEGSLRC
;
A
#
# COMPACT_ATOMS: atom_id res chain seq x y z
N LYS A 1 -3.04 7.12 -9.67
CA LYS A 1 -3.64 6.26 -8.63
C LYS A 1 -3.88 4.85 -9.16
N LEU A 2 -4.46 3.96 -8.33
CA LEU A 2 -4.60 2.54 -8.69
C LEU A 2 -5.57 2.32 -9.87
N PHE A 3 -6.64 3.10 -9.95
CA PHE A 3 -7.70 2.92 -10.96
C PHE A 3 -7.99 4.15 -11.81
N CYS A 4 -7.15 5.17 -11.73
CA CYS A 4 -7.28 6.39 -12.56
C CYS A 4 -5.91 7.06 -12.77
N GLY A 5 -5.90 8.14 -13.55
CA GLY A 5 -4.70 8.92 -13.86
C GLY A 5 -4.39 10.04 -12.89
N ASP A 6 -5.13 10.17 -11.76
CA ASP A 6 -4.89 11.24 -10.80
C ASP A 6 -3.49 11.13 -10.19
N SER A 7 -2.85 12.27 -9.97
CA SER A 7 -1.52 12.35 -9.35
C SER A 7 -1.52 11.81 -7.92
N ILE A 8 -0.38 11.28 -7.51
CA ILE A 8 -0.08 10.86 -6.14
C ILE A 8 1.03 11.72 -5.51
N ALA A 9 1.39 12.84 -6.14
CA ALA A 9 2.44 13.71 -5.65
C ALA A 9 2.11 14.23 -4.24
N PHE A 10 3.08 14.17 -3.35
CA PHE A 10 2.98 14.69 -2.00
C PHE A 10 3.04 16.22 -1.98
N GLY A 11 2.39 16.85 -0.99
CA GLY A 11 2.47 18.29 -0.74
C GLY A 11 1.60 19.18 -1.66
N ALA A 12 0.69 18.60 -2.45
CA ALA A 12 -0.28 19.38 -3.20
C ALA A 12 -1.38 19.94 -2.30
N GLU A 13 -2.01 21.05 -2.75
CA GLU A 13 -3.18 21.62 -2.06
C GLU A 13 -4.28 20.55 -1.89
N PRO A 14 -4.98 20.54 -0.74
CA PRO A 14 -6.01 19.55 -0.45
C PRO A 14 -7.07 19.43 -1.56
N ASN A 15 -7.45 18.19 -1.85
CA ASN A 15 -8.50 17.85 -2.82
C ASN A 15 -8.26 18.34 -4.26
N THR A 16 -7.00 18.53 -4.66
CA THR A 16 -6.64 18.91 -6.05
C THR A 16 -6.30 17.70 -6.92
N HIS A 17 -5.96 16.57 -6.34
CA HIS A 17 -5.62 15.30 -7.02
C HIS A 17 -6.77 14.30 -6.93
N VAL A 18 -7.98 14.74 -7.22
CA VAL A 18 -9.19 13.91 -7.15
C VAL A 18 -10.02 14.03 -8.41
N SER A 19 -10.50 12.89 -8.89
CA SER A 19 -11.45 12.79 -10.01
C SER A 19 -12.74 12.11 -9.54
N PRO A 20 -13.79 12.10 -10.37
CA PRO A 20 -15.00 11.32 -10.09
C PRO A 20 -14.73 9.84 -9.81
N ILE A 21 -13.66 9.25 -10.40
CA ILE A 21 -13.26 7.86 -10.13
C ILE A 21 -12.71 7.72 -8.71
N THR A 22 -11.82 8.64 -8.28
CA THR A 22 -11.30 8.66 -6.90
C THR A 22 -12.42 8.78 -5.88
N LEU A 23 -13.43 9.63 -6.17
CA LEU A 23 -14.58 9.86 -5.30
C LEU A 23 -15.66 8.78 -5.40
N GLY A 24 -15.56 7.86 -6.34
CA GLY A 24 -16.54 6.78 -6.53
C GLY A 24 -17.89 7.25 -7.03
N HIS A 25 -17.92 8.29 -7.86
CA HIS A 25 -19.18 8.80 -8.41
C HIS A 25 -19.91 7.75 -9.25
N PRO A 26 -21.24 7.71 -9.23
CA PRO A 26 -22.03 6.82 -10.06
C PRO A 26 -21.70 6.96 -11.56
N GLY A 27 -21.59 5.83 -12.26
CA GLY A 27 -21.32 5.78 -13.68
C GLY A 27 -19.84 5.89 -14.09
N THR A 28 -18.92 6.04 -13.12
CA THR A 28 -17.48 6.03 -13.41
C THR A 28 -16.97 4.63 -13.66
N LEU A 29 -16.01 4.49 -14.58
CA LEU A 29 -15.39 3.23 -14.92
C LEU A 29 -13.90 3.24 -14.54
N PRO A 30 -13.51 2.55 -13.45
CA PRO A 30 -12.13 2.45 -13.04
C PRO A 30 -11.29 1.71 -14.10
N LYS A 31 -10.04 2.18 -14.30
CA LYS A 31 -9.08 1.57 -15.20
C LYS A 31 -7.80 1.27 -14.46
N MET A 32 -7.42 -0.01 -14.42
CA MET A 32 -6.24 -0.49 -13.70
C MET A 32 -4.95 0.18 -14.16
N ASN A 33 -4.17 0.65 -13.20
CA ASN A 33 -2.84 1.20 -13.45
C ASN A 33 -1.81 0.08 -13.59
N LYS A 34 -1.32 -0.11 -14.82
CA LYS A 34 -0.32 -1.14 -15.15
C LYS A 34 0.95 -1.02 -14.29
N LYS A 35 1.39 0.21 -13.99
CA LYS A 35 2.60 0.46 -13.20
C LYS A 35 2.51 -0.10 -11.78
N ALA A 36 1.32 -0.03 -11.16
CA ALA A 36 1.11 -0.61 -9.83
C ALA A 36 1.26 -2.14 -9.83
N ILE A 37 0.74 -2.82 -10.88
CA ILE A 37 0.94 -4.26 -11.07
C ILE A 37 2.43 -4.59 -11.26
N GLU A 38 3.13 -3.85 -12.12
CA GLU A 38 4.56 -4.06 -12.36
C GLU A 38 5.38 -3.92 -11.08
N PHE A 39 5.07 -2.94 -10.24
CA PHE A 39 5.75 -2.75 -8.96
C PHE A 39 5.50 -3.89 -7.97
N ALA A 40 4.26 -4.38 -7.88
CA ALA A 40 3.94 -5.52 -7.03
C ALA A 40 4.67 -6.79 -7.48
N ILE A 41 4.72 -7.06 -8.79
CA ILE A 41 5.46 -8.19 -9.36
C ILE A 41 6.97 -8.05 -9.09
N LYS A 42 7.54 -6.85 -9.29
CA LYS A 42 8.96 -6.60 -8.98
C LYS A 42 9.28 -6.93 -7.51
N MET A 43 8.42 -6.47 -6.59
CA MET A 43 8.59 -6.76 -5.16
C MET A 43 8.47 -8.24 -4.86
N GLY A 44 7.47 -8.92 -5.42
CA GLY A 44 7.28 -10.36 -5.27
C GLY A 44 8.47 -11.17 -5.76
N LEU A 45 8.99 -10.88 -6.94
CA LEU A 45 10.17 -11.55 -7.50
C LEU A 45 11.41 -11.33 -6.63
N ALA A 46 11.61 -10.12 -6.11
CA ALA A 46 12.74 -9.81 -5.23
C ALA A 46 12.69 -10.56 -3.89
N CYS A 47 11.48 -10.88 -3.43
CA CYS A 47 11.26 -11.67 -2.21
C CYS A 47 11.17 -13.19 -2.47
N GLY A 48 11.32 -13.64 -3.71
CA GLY A 48 11.17 -15.06 -4.06
C GLY A 48 9.75 -15.60 -3.96
N CYS A 49 8.74 -14.73 -4.10
CA CYS A 49 7.34 -15.13 -4.11
C CYS A 49 6.95 -15.84 -5.41
N GLU A 50 5.95 -16.71 -5.34
CA GLU A 50 5.19 -17.16 -6.49
C GLU A 50 4.26 -16.04 -6.97
N ILE A 51 4.23 -15.77 -8.28
CA ILE A 51 3.37 -14.75 -8.88
C ILE A 51 2.09 -15.40 -9.39
N GLU A 52 0.97 -15.04 -8.79
CA GLU A 52 -0.34 -15.57 -9.18
C GLU A 52 -0.80 -15.02 -10.54
N GLN A 53 -0.98 -15.90 -11.51
CA GLN A 53 -1.42 -15.54 -12.86
C GLN A 53 -2.89 -15.13 -12.93
N GLN A 54 -3.71 -15.63 -11.99
CA GLN A 54 -5.13 -15.28 -11.87
C GLN A 54 -5.39 -14.74 -10.47
N ASN A 55 -5.47 -13.43 -10.36
CA ASN A 55 -5.78 -12.77 -9.10
C ASN A 55 -6.93 -11.78 -9.28
N TYR A 56 -7.64 -11.51 -8.18
CA TYR A 56 -8.87 -10.70 -8.19
C TYR A 56 -8.82 -9.66 -7.09
N PHE A 57 -9.39 -8.49 -7.39
CA PHE A 57 -9.68 -7.50 -6.37
C PHE A 57 -11.00 -7.81 -5.69
N ALA A 58 -10.98 -7.71 -4.36
CA ALA A 58 -12.14 -7.79 -3.49
C ALA A 58 -12.46 -6.39 -2.95
N ARG A 59 -13.65 -6.23 -2.36
CA ARG A 59 -14.07 -5.02 -1.69
C ARG A 59 -14.14 -5.27 -0.19
N LYS A 60 -13.31 -4.54 0.58
CA LYS A 60 -13.39 -4.48 2.04
C LYS A 60 -14.34 -3.35 2.41
N ASN A 61 -15.58 -3.68 2.71
CA ASN A 61 -16.62 -2.68 3.00
C ASN A 61 -16.49 -2.16 4.43
N TYR A 62 -16.31 -0.86 4.57
CA TYR A 62 -16.42 -0.13 5.82
C TYR A 62 -16.68 1.36 5.53
N PHE A 63 -17.31 2.05 6.50
CA PHE A 63 -17.67 3.44 6.33
C PHE A 63 -16.80 4.31 7.24
N TYR A 64 -15.97 5.12 6.61
CA TYR A 64 -15.16 6.12 7.28
C TYR A 64 -15.08 7.40 6.44
N PRO A 65 -15.00 8.59 7.04
CA PRO A 65 -15.06 9.86 6.29
C PRO A 65 -13.99 10.00 5.21
N ASP A 66 -12.79 9.45 5.43
CA ASP A 66 -11.66 9.50 4.50
C ASP A 66 -11.71 8.40 3.42
N LEU A 67 -12.75 7.57 3.42
CA LEU A 67 -12.96 6.52 2.43
C LEU A 67 -14.16 6.87 1.54
N PRO A 68 -13.96 7.62 0.43
CA PRO A 68 -15.07 8.26 -0.31
C PRO A 68 -16.01 7.26 -0.98
N LYS A 69 -15.55 6.06 -1.28
CA LYS A 69 -16.35 4.99 -1.91
C LYS A 69 -17.14 4.13 -0.92
N GLY A 70 -16.86 4.22 0.39
CA GLY A 70 -17.43 3.35 1.40
C GLY A 70 -16.88 1.91 1.38
N TYR A 71 -15.85 1.65 0.58
CA TYR A 71 -15.09 0.40 0.54
C TYR A 71 -13.65 0.63 0.11
N GLN A 72 -12.75 -0.20 0.56
CA GLN A 72 -11.37 -0.28 0.09
C GLN A 72 -11.25 -1.44 -0.90
N VAL A 73 -10.67 -1.19 -2.07
CA VAL A 73 -10.28 -2.27 -2.97
C VAL A 73 -9.00 -2.89 -2.45
N SER A 74 -8.99 -4.21 -2.35
CA SER A 74 -7.88 -4.99 -1.82
C SER A 74 -7.85 -6.38 -2.47
N GLN A 75 -6.90 -7.23 -2.12
CA GLN A 75 -6.85 -8.63 -2.55
C GLN A 75 -6.83 -9.51 -1.29
N HIS A 76 -7.74 -10.46 -1.17
CA HIS A 76 -7.83 -11.31 0.02
C HIS A 76 -7.46 -12.77 -0.28
N THR A 77 -8.32 -13.48 -1.03
CA THR A 77 -8.13 -14.91 -1.31
C THR A 77 -7.16 -15.19 -2.46
N THR A 78 -7.00 -14.24 -3.36
CA THR A 78 -6.15 -14.35 -4.54
C THR A 78 -5.22 -13.13 -4.63
N PRO A 79 -4.21 -13.04 -3.76
CA PRO A 79 -3.21 -11.98 -3.81
C PRO A 79 -2.34 -12.11 -5.06
N ILE A 80 -1.69 -11.04 -5.47
CA ILE A 80 -0.81 -11.06 -6.64
C ILE A 80 0.46 -11.91 -6.43
N CYS A 81 0.94 -12.03 -5.17
CA CYS A 81 2.11 -12.85 -4.84
C CYS A 81 1.86 -13.67 -3.57
N VAL A 82 2.35 -14.90 -3.55
CA VAL A 82 2.21 -15.84 -2.42
C VAL A 82 3.59 -16.32 -1.98
N GLY A 83 3.76 -16.48 -0.67
CA GLY A 83 4.99 -16.98 -0.07
C GLY A 83 6.17 -16.02 -0.24
N GLY A 84 7.37 -16.57 -0.28
CA GLY A 84 8.62 -15.82 -0.31
C GLY A 84 9.18 -15.54 1.08
N GLU A 85 10.31 -14.84 1.13
CA GLU A 85 10.99 -14.55 2.39
C GLU A 85 11.88 -13.32 2.27
N ILE A 86 12.17 -12.69 3.40
CA ILE A 86 13.13 -11.60 3.51
C ILE A 86 14.17 -11.97 4.58
N LYS A 87 15.44 -11.93 4.21
CA LYS A 87 16.55 -12.14 5.13
C LYS A 87 16.82 -10.85 5.91
N ILE A 88 16.86 -10.97 7.22
CA ILE A 88 17.23 -9.88 8.14
C ILE A 88 18.53 -10.22 8.88
N LYS A 89 19.24 -9.17 9.31
CA LYS A 89 20.41 -9.29 10.19
C LYS A 89 20.04 -8.79 11.58
N THR A 90 20.24 -9.64 12.56
CA THR A 90 20.04 -9.32 13.98
C THR A 90 21.35 -9.47 14.74
N PRO A 91 21.44 -8.98 15.99
CA PRO A 91 22.62 -9.22 16.83
C PRO A 91 22.96 -10.71 17.01
N ASP A 92 21.95 -11.56 16.95
CA ASP A 92 22.08 -13.03 17.14
C ASP A 92 22.40 -13.77 15.82
N GLY A 93 22.51 -13.06 14.70
CA GLY A 93 22.82 -13.63 13.39
C GLY A 93 21.80 -13.30 12.30
N GLU A 94 21.85 -14.07 11.23
CA GLU A 94 20.89 -13.93 10.12
C GLU A 94 19.62 -14.74 10.39
N LYS A 95 18.48 -14.17 10.03
CA LYS A 95 17.16 -14.80 10.14
C LYS A 95 16.37 -14.61 8.86
N LEU A 96 15.66 -15.65 8.43
CA LEU A 96 14.67 -15.56 7.36
C LEU A 96 13.29 -15.27 7.96
N VAL A 97 12.64 -14.25 7.43
CA VAL A 97 11.25 -13.90 7.76
C VAL A 97 10.39 -14.29 6.56
N ARG A 98 9.56 -15.30 6.75
CA ARG A 98 8.68 -15.81 5.70
C ARG A 98 7.55 -14.85 5.42
N LEU A 99 7.14 -14.77 4.19
CA LEU A 99 5.98 -14.00 3.75
C LEU A 99 4.78 -14.94 3.57
N ASN A 100 3.63 -14.47 4.00
CA ASN A 100 2.35 -15.09 3.68
C ASN A 100 1.92 -14.69 2.27
N ARG A 101 1.91 -13.38 1.99
CA ARG A 101 1.53 -12.81 0.70
C ARG A 101 2.03 -11.39 0.51
N ILE A 102 2.02 -10.96 -0.73
CA ILE A 102 2.07 -9.55 -1.12
C ILE A 102 0.82 -9.26 -1.94
N HIS A 103 0.09 -8.21 -1.61
CA HIS A 103 -1.11 -7.85 -2.34
C HIS A 103 -1.22 -6.35 -2.59
N LEU A 104 -2.06 -5.99 -3.56
CA LEU A 104 -2.36 -4.62 -3.92
C LEU A 104 -3.64 -4.16 -3.24
N GLU A 105 -3.64 -2.90 -2.79
CA GLU A 105 -4.82 -2.23 -2.28
C GLU A 105 -4.79 -0.72 -2.54
N GLU A 106 -5.90 -0.04 -2.28
CA GLU A 106 -6.00 1.40 -2.33
C GLU A 106 -5.79 2.01 -0.95
N ASP A 107 -5.11 3.16 -0.91
CA ASP A 107 -5.05 3.97 0.30
C ASP A 107 -6.33 4.78 0.51
N ALA A 108 -6.62 5.12 1.75
CA ALA A 108 -7.68 6.06 2.14
C ALA A 108 -7.20 7.52 2.01
N GLY A 109 -8.12 8.47 2.11
CA GLY A 109 -7.80 9.88 2.25
C GLY A 109 -7.12 10.20 3.58
N LYS A 110 -7.11 11.48 3.94
CA LYS A 110 -6.53 11.95 5.20
C LYS A 110 -7.56 12.81 5.95
N SER A 111 -7.79 12.48 7.21
CA SER A 111 -8.55 13.34 8.13
C SER A 111 -7.62 14.38 8.75
N LEU A 112 -8.01 15.64 8.69
CA LEU A 112 -7.28 16.79 9.21
C LEU A 112 -8.06 17.36 10.39
N HIS A 113 -7.49 17.26 11.58
CA HIS A 113 -8.15 17.68 12.83
C HIS A 113 -7.69 19.06 13.31
N ASP A 114 -6.63 19.59 12.73
CA ASP A 114 -5.98 20.82 13.18
C ASP A 114 -6.29 22.04 12.30
N VAL A 115 -7.15 21.87 11.26
CA VAL A 115 -7.48 22.92 10.30
C VAL A 115 -8.65 23.78 10.76
N ASP A 116 -9.59 23.19 11.48
CA ASP A 116 -10.79 23.83 12.00
C ASP A 116 -11.09 23.33 13.41
N GLU A 117 -11.45 24.25 14.32
CA GLU A 117 -11.69 23.92 15.74
C GLU A 117 -12.96 23.08 15.98
N THR A 118 -13.92 23.16 15.06
CA THR A 118 -15.25 22.55 15.22
C THR A 118 -15.49 21.41 14.23
N ASN A 119 -14.72 21.32 13.16
CA ASN A 119 -14.91 20.37 12.07
C ASN A 119 -13.65 19.58 11.77
N THR A 120 -13.81 18.30 11.42
CA THR A 120 -12.76 17.52 10.79
C THR A 120 -12.80 17.74 9.28
N CYS A 121 -11.71 18.27 8.73
CA CYS A 121 -11.56 18.42 7.28
C CYS A 121 -11.02 17.12 6.67
N ILE A 122 -11.42 16.85 5.44
CA ILE A 122 -10.98 15.63 4.72
C ILE A 122 -10.24 16.04 3.44
N ASP A 123 -9.04 15.47 3.28
CA ASP A 123 -8.26 15.56 2.05
C ASP A 123 -8.22 14.19 1.36
N TYR A 124 -8.78 14.14 0.15
CA TYR A 124 -8.83 12.94 -0.68
C TYR A 124 -7.66 12.80 -1.67
N ASN A 125 -6.64 13.65 -1.59
CA ASN A 125 -5.48 13.54 -2.48
C ASN A 125 -4.81 12.17 -2.40
N ARG A 126 -4.74 11.58 -1.21
CA ARG A 126 -4.17 10.25 -0.99
C ARG A 126 -5.13 9.11 -1.35
N ALA A 127 -6.45 9.34 -1.32
CA ALA A 127 -7.45 8.30 -1.60
C ALA A 127 -7.22 7.66 -2.97
N GLY A 128 -7.19 6.34 -3.03
CA GLY A 128 -6.93 5.56 -4.24
C GLY A 128 -5.46 5.48 -4.65
N THR A 129 -4.52 5.98 -3.84
CA THR A 129 -3.08 5.74 -4.04
C THR A 129 -2.80 4.24 -3.96
N PRO A 130 -2.02 3.67 -4.90
CA PRO A 130 -1.68 2.26 -4.82
C PRO A 130 -0.83 1.95 -3.59
N LEU A 131 -1.18 0.90 -2.86
CA LEU A 131 -0.39 0.31 -1.80
C LEU A 131 0.01 -1.11 -2.16
N ILE A 132 1.24 -1.47 -1.82
CA ILE A 132 1.69 -2.86 -1.76
C ILE A 132 1.72 -3.23 -0.29
N GLU A 133 0.84 -4.13 0.13
CA GLU A 133 0.87 -4.66 1.49
C GLU A 133 1.65 -5.97 1.51
N ILE A 134 2.68 -6.03 2.37
CA ILE A 134 3.52 -7.20 2.58
C ILE A 134 3.13 -7.81 3.92
N VAL A 135 2.55 -9.00 3.89
CA VAL A 135 2.10 -9.72 5.08
C VAL A 135 3.09 -10.84 5.38
N THR A 136 3.69 -10.80 6.57
CA THR A 136 4.62 -11.86 7.02
C THR A 136 3.88 -13.00 7.69
N GLU A 137 4.52 -14.17 7.74
CA GLU A 137 4.20 -15.17 8.75
C GLU A 137 4.60 -14.65 10.14
N PRO A 138 4.06 -15.19 11.23
CA PRO A 138 4.34 -14.71 12.58
C PRO A 138 5.74 -15.13 13.06
N ASP A 139 6.76 -14.80 12.31
CA ASP A 139 8.14 -15.18 12.58
C ASP A 139 8.89 -14.17 13.47
N LEU A 140 8.48 -12.89 13.46
CA LEU A 140 9.09 -11.83 14.25
C LEU A 140 8.76 -11.99 15.75
N ARG A 141 9.75 -11.82 16.64
CA ARG A 141 9.63 -12.06 18.08
C ARG A 141 10.07 -10.88 18.96
N SER A 142 10.65 -9.84 18.36
CA SER A 142 11.09 -8.65 19.09
C SER A 142 10.96 -7.37 18.27
N GLY A 143 11.06 -6.23 18.95
CA GLY A 143 11.10 -4.93 18.28
C GLY A 143 12.34 -4.76 17.41
N ASP A 144 13.48 -5.31 17.82
CA ASP A 144 14.73 -5.26 17.06
C ASP A 144 14.61 -6.04 15.75
N GLU A 145 13.97 -7.21 15.78
CA GLU A 145 13.68 -7.99 14.57
C GLU A 145 12.73 -7.24 13.63
N ALA A 146 11.68 -6.61 14.16
CA ALA A 146 10.75 -5.82 13.38
C ALA A 146 11.44 -4.61 12.74
N PHE A 147 12.31 -3.92 13.48
CA PHE A 147 13.12 -2.82 12.96
C PHE A 147 14.08 -3.28 11.86
N ALA A 148 14.78 -4.41 12.07
CA ALA A 148 15.67 -4.99 11.07
C ALA A 148 14.90 -5.37 9.80
N TYR A 149 13.71 -5.97 9.96
CA TYR A 149 12.83 -6.32 8.84
C TYR A 149 12.39 -5.08 8.04
N LEU A 150 11.88 -4.05 8.70
CA LEU A 150 11.47 -2.81 8.05
C LEU A 150 12.64 -2.12 7.33
N THR A 151 13.83 -2.19 7.92
CA THR A 151 15.06 -1.67 7.32
C THR A 151 15.39 -2.38 5.99
N GLU A 152 15.26 -3.70 5.94
CA GLU A 152 15.49 -4.47 4.69
C GLU A 152 14.38 -4.21 3.65
N VAL A 153 13.11 -4.16 4.07
CA VAL A 153 12.01 -3.78 3.18
C VAL A 153 12.26 -2.40 2.56
N ARG A 154 12.67 -1.42 3.38
CA ARG A 154 12.98 -0.06 2.88
C ARG A 154 14.12 -0.05 1.86
N LYS A 155 15.17 -0.85 2.07
CA LYS A 155 16.26 -1.01 1.10
C LYS A 155 15.74 -1.59 -0.23
N LEU A 156 14.92 -2.65 -0.16
CA LEU A 156 14.35 -3.31 -1.33
C LEU A 156 13.49 -2.34 -2.15
N VAL A 157 12.52 -1.65 -1.54
CA VAL A 157 11.61 -0.77 -2.27
C VAL A 157 12.34 0.41 -2.93
N ARG A 158 13.42 0.91 -2.31
CA ARG A 158 14.27 1.95 -2.90
C ARG A 158 15.15 1.41 -4.02
N TYR A 159 15.80 0.26 -3.83
CA TYR A 159 16.65 -0.37 -4.84
C TYR A 159 15.86 -0.75 -6.10
N LEU A 160 14.63 -1.21 -5.92
CA LEU A 160 13.70 -1.58 -7.00
C LEU A 160 12.99 -0.36 -7.62
N GLU A 161 13.22 0.85 -7.09
CA GLU A 161 12.55 2.07 -7.52
C GLU A 161 11.01 1.98 -7.45
N ILE A 162 10.48 1.29 -6.43
CA ILE A 162 9.06 1.16 -6.18
C ILE A 162 8.54 2.40 -5.47
N CYS A 163 9.24 2.83 -4.41
CA CYS A 163 8.97 4.08 -3.71
C CYS A 163 10.26 4.63 -3.05
N ASP A 164 10.19 5.85 -2.53
CA ASP A 164 11.30 6.52 -1.84
C ASP A 164 11.54 6.01 -0.41
N GLY A 165 10.53 5.33 0.17
CA GLY A 165 10.58 4.79 1.52
C GLY A 165 10.56 5.85 2.62
N HIS A 166 9.97 7.04 2.35
CA HIS A 166 9.80 8.10 3.34
C HIS A 166 8.59 7.82 4.23
N MET A 167 8.85 7.59 5.51
CA MET A 167 7.79 7.30 6.48
C MET A 167 6.98 8.54 6.82
N GLU A 168 7.60 9.71 6.85
CA GLU A 168 6.99 11.00 7.15
C GLU A 168 5.94 11.40 6.11
N GLU A 169 6.13 10.98 4.86
CA GLU A 169 5.19 11.19 3.76
C GLU A 169 4.18 10.07 3.59
N GLY A 170 4.33 9.00 4.39
CA GLY A 170 3.48 7.81 4.32
C GLY A 170 3.80 6.87 3.16
N SER A 171 4.95 7.02 2.49
CA SER A 171 5.39 6.13 1.40
C SER A 171 5.77 4.73 1.90
N LEU A 172 6.11 4.60 3.18
CA LEU A 172 6.36 3.34 3.87
C LEU A 172 5.73 3.39 5.25
N ARG A 173 4.96 2.37 5.60
CA ARG A 173 4.25 2.25 6.90
C ARG A 173 4.36 0.82 7.42
N CYS A 174 4.40 0.64 8.74
CA CYS A 174 4.27 -0.67 9.40
C CYS A 174 3.58 -0.53 10.76
#